data_e769b3038c4990666b09ce9853cb4246
#
_entry.id   e769b3038c4990666b09ce9853cb4246
#
_cell.length_a   1.000
_cell.length_b   1.000
_cell.length_c   1.000
_cell.angle_alpha   90.00
_cell.angle_beta   90.00
_cell.angle_gamma   90.00
#
_symmetry.space_group_name_H-M   'P 1'
#
loop_
_entity.id
_entity.type
_entity.pdbx_description
1 polymer ?
#
loop_
_entity_poly.entity_id
_entity_poly.type
_entity_poly.pdbx_seq_one_letter_code
_entity_poly.pdbx_strand_id
1 'polypeptide(L)'
;MASLTRDPVARFSDRAQDYAKYRPHYSHDVVHALQQACGLRPEHLIADVGCGPGMLAEIFLQNGNRVLGVEPNREMRVAGEKYLAGYPNFSMVEGSAEHTTLPDDSMDFVVAGQAFHWFHPPAARVEFARITKPGGWTVLVWHDRDVDSTPFLRAYEAFIRKHGVDYEQVSHKYLANYAALESFFAPSPIRLIQQHNHQRLDYDGLRGRLLSSSYIPKTGERFEAMMRELPQLFGENQSDGHVTLEYDTKIYYGHLER
;
A
#
# COMPACT_ATOMS: atom_id res chain seq x y z
N MET A 1 5.47 -23.04 -18.86
CA MET A 1 5.83 -21.99 -17.91
C MET A 1 4.88 -20.83 -18.18
N ALA A 2 3.87 -20.62 -17.32
CA ALA A 2 2.96 -19.49 -17.46
C ALA A 2 3.76 -18.22 -17.11
N SER A 3 3.87 -17.32 -18.08
CA SER A 3 4.40 -15.96 -17.87
C SER A 3 3.53 -15.31 -16.79
N LEU A 4 4.09 -15.08 -15.59
CA LEU A 4 3.44 -14.26 -14.59
C LEU A 4 3.27 -12.86 -15.18
N THR A 5 2.05 -12.52 -15.52
CA THR A 5 1.70 -11.24 -16.13
C THR A 5 2.16 -10.12 -15.19
N ARG A 6 2.95 -9.18 -15.72
CA ARG A 6 3.33 -7.95 -15.02
C ARG A 6 2.15 -6.95 -14.90
N ASP A 7 0.96 -7.37 -15.31
CA ASP A 7 -0.26 -6.57 -15.25
C ASP A 7 -0.77 -6.54 -13.79
N PRO A 8 -0.67 -5.39 -13.10
CA PRO A 8 -1.15 -5.25 -11.73
C PRO A 8 -2.65 -5.49 -11.61
N VAL A 9 -3.44 -5.16 -12.64
CA VAL A 9 -4.89 -5.34 -12.65
C VAL A 9 -5.24 -6.82 -12.52
N ALA A 10 -4.65 -7.68 -13.36
CA ALA A 10 -4.89 -9.12 -13.32
C ALA A 10 -4.39 -9.79 -12.02
N ARG A 11 -3.39 -9.20 -11.35
CA ARG A 11 -2.70 -9.80 -10.20
C ARG A 11 -3.49 -9.70 -8.88
N PHE A 12 -4.40 -8.75 -8.78
CA PHE A 12 -5.13 -8.45 -7.54
C PHE A 12 -6.62 -8.79 -7.58
N SER A 13 -7.20 -9.09 -8.75
CA SER A 13 -8.63 -9.34 -8.91
C SER A 13 -9.17 -10.46 -8.02
N ASP A 14 -8.39 -11.52 -7.76
CA ASP A 14 -8.78 -12.66 -6.93
C ASP A 14 -8.40 -12.53 -5.45
N ARG A 15 -7.84 -11.39 -5.03
CA ARG A 15 -7.31 -11.14 -3.66
C ARG A 15 -7.91 -9.93 -2.96
N ALA A 16 -8.83 -9.22 -3.60
CA ALA A 16 -9.36 -7.95 -3.09
C ALA A 16 -9.96 -8.06 -1.68
N GLN A 17 -10.69 -9.14 -1.37
CA GLN A 17 -11.29 -9.36 -0.06
C GLN A 17 -10.25 -9.69 1.02
N ASP A 18 -9.30 -10.59 0.72
CA ASP A 18 -8.22 -10.94 1.65
C ASP A 18 -7.27 -9.76 1.87
N TYR A 19 -7.08 -8.94 0.83
CA TYR A 19 -6.24 -7.73 0.91
C TYR A 19 -6.77 -6.77 1.96
N ALA A 20 -8.05 -6.40 1.89
CA ALA A 20 -8.66 -5.49 2.84
C ALA A 20 -8.67 -6.03 4.28
N LYS A 21 -8.82 -7.36 4.45
CA LYS A 21 -8.97 -7.98 5.77
C LYS A 21 -7.63 -8.20 6.51
N TYR A 22 -6.55 -8.53 5.79
CA TYR A 22 -5.34 -9.06 6.40
C TYR A 22 -4.10 -8.19 6.19
N ARG A 23 -4.14 -7.16 5.35
CA ARG A 23 -3.02 -6.22 5.21
C ARG A 23 -2.92 -5.30 6.43
N PRO A 24 -1.71 -4.82 6.79
CA PRO A 24 -1.57 -3.84 7.86
C PRO A 24 -2.36 -2.58 7.54
N HIS A 25 -3.19 -2.13 8.49
CA HIS A 25 -3.88 -0.85 8.39
C HIS A 25 -2.89 0.30 8.57
N TYR A 26 -3.24 1.45 7.99
CA TYR A 26 -2.49 2.67 8.24
C TYR A 26 -2.90 3.25 9.60
N SER A 27 -1.89 3.65 10.40
CA SER A 27 -2.11 4.33 11.65
C SER A 27 -2.60 5.76 11.41
N HIS A 28 -3.43 6.28 12.31
CA HIS A 28 -3.77 7.70 12.38
C HIS A 28 -2.55 8.62 12.54
N ASP A 29 -1.42 8.08 12.99
CA ASP A 29 -0.17 8.84 13.07
C ASP A 29 0.30 9.39 11.72
N VAL A 30 -0.08 8.73 10.60
CA VAL A 30 0.15 9.26 9.24
C VAL A 30 -0.58 10.60 9.07
N VAL A 31 -1.84 10.67 9.48
CA VAL A 31 -2.64 11.91 9.43
C VAL A 31 -2.01 12.97 10.33
N HIS A 32 -1.66 12.64 11.58
CA HIS A 32 -1.01 13.57 12.51
C HIS A 32 0.31 14.11 11.95
N ALA A 33 1.13 13.26 11.33
CA ALA A 33 2.37 13.68 10.69
C ALA A 33 2.12 14.68 9.56
N LEU A 34 1.12 14.44 8.72
CA LEU A 34 0.76 15.33 7.62
C LEU A 34 0.10 16.64 8.11
N GLN A 35 -0.64 16.61 9.21
CA GLN A 35 -1.14 17.82 9.87
C GLN A 35 0.01 18.73 10.30
N GLN A 36 1.06 18.16 10.90
CA GLN A 36 2.22 18.92 11.39
C GLN A 36 3.15 19.37 10.25
N ALA A 37 3.40 18.50 9.29
CA ALA A 37 4.40 18.73 8.24
C ALA A 37 3.85 19.47 7.01
N CYS A 38 2.59 19.25 6.65
CA CYS A 38 1.94 19.72 5.44
C CYS A 38 0.70 20.58 5.70
N GLY A 39 0.34 20.80 6.95
CA GLY A 39 -0.86 21.55 7.31
C GLY A 39 -2.16 20.88 6.86
N LEU A 40 -2.22 19.55 6.83
CA LEU A 40 -3.44 18.82 6.48
C LEU A 40 -4.60 19.22 7.39
N ARG A 41 -5.77 19.48 6.81
CA ARG A 41 -7.00 19.83 7.51
C ARG A 41 -8.18 19.05 6.96
N PRO A 42 -9.27 18.87 7.71
CA PRO A 42 -10.47 18.14 7.27
C PRO A 42 -11.10 18.68 5.97
N GLU A 43 -10.96 19.98 5.68
CA GLU A 43 -11.52 20.63 4.49
C GLU A 43 -10.76 20.30 3.20
N HIS A 44 -9.53 19.78 3.30
CA HIS A 44 -8.72 19.45 2.15
C HIS A 44 -9.29 18.26 1.38
N LEU A 45 -9.33 18.39 0.06
CA LEU A 45 -9.72 17.33 -0.87
C LEU A 45 -8.53 16.47 -1.23
N ILE A 46 -8.68 15.17 -1.11
CA ILE A 46 -7.62 14.18 -1.28
C ILE A 46 -7.94 13.26 -2.46
N ALA A 47 -6.96 13.04 -3.34
CA ALA A 47 -6.98 11.92 -4.29
C ALA A 47 -6.07 10.81 -3.75
N ASP A 48 -6.61 9.61 -3.51
CA ASP A 48 -5.84 8.39 -3.20
C ASP A 48 -5.68 7.58 -4.50
N VAL A 49 -4.48 7.61 -5.09
CA VAL A 49 -4.20 7.04 -6.41
C VAL A 49 -3.59 5.66 -6.31
N GLY A 50 -4.19 4.70 -7.02
CA GLY A 50 -3.94 3.27 -6.79
C GLY A 50 -4.49 2.84 -5.44
N CYS A 51 -5.69 3.35 -5.09
CA CYS A 51 -6.23 3.22 -3.74
C CYS A 51 -6.59 1.77 -3.37
N GLY A 52 -6.66 0.85 -4.35
CA GLY A 52 -7.11 -0.51 -4.10
C GLY A 52 -8.47 -0.53 -3.41
N PRO A 53 -8.63 -1.28 -2.30
CA PRO A 53 -9.88 -1.28 -1.54
C PRO A 53 -10.02 -0.08 -0.58
N GLY A 54 -9.14 0.94 -0.63
CA GLY A 54 -9.29 2.17 0.11
C GLY A 54 -8.72 2.19 1.54
N MET A 55 -7.74 1.35 1.83
CA MET A 55 -7.18 1.27 3.19
C MET A 55 -6.45 2.54 3.62
N LEU A 56 -5.76 3.25 2.70
CA LEU A 56 -5.16 4.55 2.99
C LEU A 56 -6.23 5.65 3.02
N ALA A 57 -7.20 5.60 2.12
CA ALA A 57 -8.32 6.53 2.10
C ALA A 57 -9.06 6.58 3.45
N GLU A 58 -9.22 5.43 4.13
CA GLU A 58 -9.97 5.32 5.38
C GLU A 58 -9.47 6.29 6.47
N ILE A 59 -8.15 6.40 6.70
CA ILE A 59 -7.63 7.29 7.75
C ILE A 59 -7.90 8.78 7.48
N PHE A 60 -7.94 9.18 6.21
CA PHE A 60 -8.31 10.54 5.83
C PHE A 60 -9.82 10.79 5.98
N LEU A 61 -10.66 9.79 5.64
CA LEU A 61 -12.11 9.85 5.86
C LEU A 61 -12.44 9.98 7.34
N GLN A 62 -11.74 9.24 8.20
CA GLN A 62 -11.86 9.33 9.65
C GLN A 62 -11.41 10.69 10.20
N ASN A 63 -10.46 11.37 9.52
CA ASN A 63 -10.09 12.75 9.81
C ASN A 63 -11.14 13.79 9.36
N GLY A 64 -12.16 13.36 8.62
CA GLY A 64 -13.22 14.23 8.08
C GLY A 64 -12.99 14.69 6.64
N ASN A 65 -11.89 14.31 6.00
CA ASN A 65 -11.58 14.69 4.63
C ASN A 65 -12.59 14.07 3.64
N ARG A 66 -12.77 14.75 2.52
CA ARG A 66 -13.35 14.15 1.32
C ARG A 66 -12.24 13.47 0.53
N VAL A 67 -12.46 12.20 0.12
CA VAL A 67 -11.48 11.40 -0.59
C VAL A 67 -12.05 10.87 -1.90
N LEU A 68 -11.29 11.05 -2.99
CA LEU A 68 -11.53 10.42 -4.29
C LEU A 68 -10.51 9.29 -4.46
N GLY A 69 -10.96 8.04 -4.40
CA GLY A 69 -10.12 6.88 -4.65
C GLY A 69 -10.02 6.60 -6.13
N VAL A 70 -8.83 6.68 -6.72
CA VAL A 70 -8.56 6.38 -8.13
C VAL A 70 -7.98 4.98 -8.25
N GLU A 71 -8.67 4.07 -8.97
CA GLU A 71 -8.25 2.68 -9.09
C GLU A 71 -8.64 2.09 -10.45
N PRO A 72 -7.71 1.52 -11.24
CA PRO A 72 -8.02 0.92 -12.53
C PRO A 72 -8.73 -0.43 -12.42
N ASN A 73 -8.46 -1.22 -11.36
CA ASN A 73 -9.03 -2.55 -11.19
C ASN A 73 -10.48 -2.49 -10.68
N ARG A 74 -11.42 -3.05 -11.46
CA ARG A 74 -12.84 -3.04 -11.14
C ARG A 74 -13.16 -3.78 -9.84
N GLU A 75 -12.57 -4.94 -9.62
CA GLU A 75 -12.80 -5.76 -8.43
C GLU A 75 -12.34 -5.05 -7.15
N MET A 76 -11.21 -4.32 -7.24
CA MET A 76 -10.73 -3.47 -6.15
C MET A 76 -11.67 -2.30 -5.90
N ARG A 77 -12.19 -1.65 -6.97
CA ARG A 77 -13.18 -0.57 -6.81
C ARG A 77 -14.44 -1.06 -6.09
N VAL A 78 -15.01 -2.18 -6.52
CA VAL A 78 -16.20 -2.78 -5.87
C VAL A 78 -15.92 -3.15 -4.41
N ALA A 79 -14.74 -3.71 -4.12
CA ALA A 79 -14.34 -4.01 -2.75
C ALA A 79 -14.21 -2.73 -1.90
N GLY A 80 -13.65 -1.66 -2.46
CA GLY A 80 -13.48 -0.37 -1.80
C GLY A 80 -14.81 0.34 -1.53
N GLU A 81 -15.72 0.37 -2.49
CA GLU A 81 -17.08 0.90 -2.32
C GLU A 81 -17.81 0.18 -1.17
N LYS A 82 -17.66 -1.14 -1.10
CA LYS A 82 -18.24 -1.93 0.00
C LYS A 82 -17.55 -1.66 1.33
N TYR A 83 -16.22 -1.61 1.34
CA TYR A 83 -15.43 -1.40 2.56
C TYR A 83 -15.70 -0.03 3.17
N LEU A 84 -15.77 1.01 2.34
CA LEU A 84 -15.95 2.40 2.75
C LEU A 84 -17.40 2.90 2.62
N ALA A 85 -18.37 1.99 2.50
CA ALA A 85 -19.79 2.35 2.35
C ALA A 85 -20.36 3.23 3.47
N GLY A 86 -19.74 3.19 4.67
CA GLY A 86 -20.11 4.03 5.81
C GLY A 86 -19.63 5.49 5.73
N TYR A 87 -18.81 5.84 4.74
CA TYR A 87 -18.21 7.18 4.60
C TYR A 87 -18.84 7.94 3.43
N PRO A 88 -19.78 8.87 3.68
CA PRO A 88 -20.46 9.62 2.60
C PRO A 88 -19.50 10.56 1.83
N ASN A 89 -18.35 10.87 2.40
CA ASN A 89 -17.32 11.71 1.81
C ASN A 89 -16.35 10.92 0.90
N PHE A 90 -16.58 9.63 0.68
CA PHE A 90 -15.80 8.80 -0.23
C PHE A 90 -16.48 8.67 -1.59
N SER A 91 -15.67 8.67 -2.65
CA SER A 91 -16.11 8.32 -3.99
C SER A 91 -15.02 7.56 -4.73
N MET A 92 -15.39 6.48 -5.42
CA MET A 92 -14.46 5.72 -6.25
C MET A 92 -14.50 6.25 -7.68
N VAL A 93 -13.33 6.35 -8.30
CA VAL A 93 -13.12 6.85 -9.67
C VAL A 93 -12.32 5.80 -10.46
N GLU A 94 -12.78 5.48 -11.67
CA GLU A 94 -12.01 4.66 -12.60
C GLU A 94 -10.90 5.48 -13.24
N GLY A 95 -9.64 5.08 -13.02
CA GLY A 95 -8.47 5.78 -13.55
C GLY A 95 -7.18 5.08 -13.14
N SER A 96 -6.08 5.48 -13.75
CA SER A 96 -4.72 5.05 -13.40
C SER A 96 -3.90 6.22 -12.86
N ALA A 97 -2.70 5.94 -12.38
CA ALA A 97 -1.77 6.98 -11.92
C ALA A 97 -1.33 7.92 -13.06
N GLU A 98 -1.33 7.43 -14.28
CA GLU A 98 -0.96 8.16 -15.48
C GLU A 98 -2.14 8.93 -16.11
N HIS A 99 -3.37 8.57 -15.71
CA HIS A 99 -4.61 9.19 -16.20
C HIS A 99 -5.72 9.00 -15.16
N THR A 100 -5.80 9.92 -14.21
CA THR A 100 -6.73 9.84 -13.07
C THR A 100 -8.18 10.19 -13.41
N THR A 101 -8.42 10.84 -14.54
CA THR A 101 -9.70 11.44 -14.95
C THR A 101 -10.19 12.60 -14.05
N LEU A 102 -9.40 12.99 -13.06
CA LEU A 102 -9.72 14.11 -12.17
C LEU A 102 -9.43 15.47 -12.85
N PRO A 103 -10.14 16.55 -12.47
CA PRO A 103 -9.90 17.89 -13.04
C PRO A 103 -8.52 18.45 -12.69
N ASP A 104 -8.02 19.38 -13.52
CA ASP A 104 -6.82 20.15 -13.22
C ASP A 104 -7.00 20.96 -11.92
N ASP A 105 -5.91 21.19 -11.20
CA ASP A 105 -5.87 22.08 -10.02
C ASP A 105 -6.99 21.86 -9.00
N SER A 106 -7.37 20.60 -8.78
CA SER A 106 -8.54 20.26 -7.98
C SER A 106 -8.23 19.63 -6.62
N MET A 107 -7.05 19.01 -6.47
CA MET A 107 -6.69 18.27 -5.25
C MET A 107 -5.75 19.07 -4.36
N ASP A 108 -6.02 19.11 -3.06
CA ASP A 108 -5.11 19.68 -2.08
C ASP A 108 -3.97 18.70 -1.75
N PHE A 109 -4.30 17.41 -1.74
CA PHE A 109 -3.35 16.30 -1.56
C PHE A 109 -3.58 15.22 -2.60
N VAL A 110 -2.49 14.74 -3.21
CA VAL A 110 -2.47 13.51 -4.00
C VAL A 110 -1.65 12.50 -3.24
N VAL A 111 -2.28 11.42 -2.79
CA VAL A 111 -1.64 10.39 -1.98
C VAL A 111 -1.60 9.05 -2.71
N ALA A 112 -0.63 8.19 -2.41
CA ALA A 112 -0.59 6.83 -2.88
C ALA A 112 0.02 5.91 -1.81
N GLY A 113 -0.71 4.86 -1.42
CA GLY A 113 -0.29 3.87 -0.44
C GLY A 113 0.09 2.54 -1.06
N GLN A 114 1.35 2.08 -0.92
CA GLN A 114 1.82 0.79 -1.44
C GLN A 114 1.59 0.60 -2.96
N ALA A 115 1.48 1.69 -3.74
CA ALA A 115 1.06 1.63 -5.14
C ALA A 115 2.12 2.11 -6.14
N PHE A 116 2.98 3.06 -5.75
CA PHE A 116 3.91 3.74 -6.66
C PHE A 116 4.80 2.81 -7.51
N HIS A 117 5.17 1.64 -7.01
CA HIS A 117 5.97 0.66 -7.73
C HIS A 117 5.26 0.01 -8.93
N TRP A 118 3.94 0.25 -9.07
CA TRP A 118 3.15 -0.15 -10.22
C TRP A 118 3.02 0.94 -11.27
N PHE A 119 3.33 2.18 -10.92
CA PHE A 119 3.19 3.33 -11.79
C PHE A 119 4.30 3.41 -12.85
N HIS A 120 4.03 4.15 -13.91
CA HIS A 120 5.06 4.67 -14.81
C HIS A 120 5.47 6.07 -14.31
N PRO A 121 6.58 6.23 -13.55
CA PRO A 121 6.82 7.43 -12.75
C PRO A 121 6.82 8.74 -13.56
N PRO A 122 7.41 8.83 -14.77
CA PRO A 122 7.37 10.08 -15.53
C PRO A 122 5.96 10.53 -15.90
N ALA A 123 5.09 9.61 -16.34
CA ALA A 123 3.72 9.93 -16.72
C ALA A 123 2.85 10.22 -15.50
N ALA A 124 3.00 9.42 -14.43
CA ALA A 124 2.30 9.65 -13.16
C ALA A 124 2.67 11.00 -12.55
N ARG A 125 3.94 11.42 -12.64
CA ARG A 125 4.39 12.74 -12.19
C ARG A 125 3.65 13.87 -12.88
N VAL A 126 3.55 13.80 -14.21
CA VAL A 126 2.82 14.80 -15.01
C VAL A 126 1.36 14.88 -14.59
N GLU A 127 0.73 13.73 -14.43
CA GLU A 127 -0.69 13.64 -14.02
C GLU A 127 -0.91 14.16 -12.60
N PHE A 128 -0.06 13.77 -11.65
CA PHE A 128 -0.15 14.24 -10.27
C PHE A 128 0.04 15.75 -10.19
N ALA A 129 1.04 16.30 -10.91
CA ALA A 129 1.25 17.75 -11.00
C ALA A 129 0.06 18.47 -11.64
N ARG A 130 -0.62 17.85 -12.63
CA ARG A 130 -1.80 18.41 -13.30
C ARG A 130 -3.00 18.55 -12.34
N ILE A 131 -3.30 17.51 -11.58
CA ILE A 131 -4.48 17.48 -10.70
C ILE A 131 -4.26 18.21 -9.37
N THR A 132 -3.00 18.35 -8.93
CA THR A 132 -2.67 19.02 -7.67
C THR A 132 -2.80 20.55 -7.82
N LYS A 133 -3.49 21.20 -6.87
CA LYS A 133 -3.57 22.67 -6.78
C LYS A 133 -2.18 23.28 -6.60
N PRO A 134 -1.97 24.54 -7.05
CA PRO A 134 -0.76 25.27 -6.68
C PRO A 134 -0.54 25.25 -5.16
N GLY A 135 0.65 24.81 -4.73
CA GLY A 135 0.99 24.65 -3.31
C GLY A 135 0.42 23.38 -2.63
N GLY A 136 -0.30 22.53 -3.37
CA GLY A 136 -0.76 21.24 -2.87
C GLY A 136 0.38 20.23 -2.71
N TRP A 137 0.10 19.11 -2.06
CA TRP A 137 1.08 18.12 -1.64
C TRP A 137 0.93 16.79 -2.38
N THR A 138 2.04 16.17 -2.68
CA THR A 138 2.10 14.76 -3.08
C THR A 138 2.71 13.94 -1.95
N VAL A 139 2.06 12.82 -1.61
CA VAL A 139 2.44 11.98 -0.47
C VAL A 139 2.45 10.51 -0.92
N LEU A 140 3.57 9.84 -0.72
CA LEU A 140 3.72 8.41 -1.02
C LEU A 140 3.99 7.66 0.28
N VAL A 141 3.18 6.64 0.59
CA VAL A 141 3.25 5.93 1.86
C VAL A 141 3.57 4.46 1.65
N TRP A 142 4.54 3.95 2.39
CA TRP A 142 4.89 2.53 2.43
C TRP A 142 4.93 1.96 3.84
N HIS A 143 4.52 0.70 3.96
CA HIS A 143 4.87 -0.16 5.08
C HIS A 143 6.04 -1.06 4.67
N ASP A 144 7.22 -0.76 5.13
CA ASP A 144 8.38 -1.63 4.99
C ASP A 144 8.36 -2.64 6.14
N ARG A 145 8.16 -3.93 5.82
CA ARG A 145 8.20 -4.97 6.84
C ARG A 145 9.64 -5.17 7.31
N ASP A 146 9.84 -5.12 8.63
CA ASP A 146 11.07 -5.57 9.23
C ASP A 146 11.25 -7.09 9.02
N VAL A 147 12.46 -7.52 8.70
CA VAL A 147 12.74 -8.89 8.29
C VAL A 147 13.66 -9.65 9.23
N ASP A 148 14.32 -8.98 10.19
CA ASP A 148 15.40 -9.59 10.97
C ASP A 148 15.49 -9.18 12.44
N SER A 149 14.73 -8.20 12.92
CA SER A 149 14.84 -7.71 14.31
C SER A 149 14.43 -8.76 15.36
N THR A 150 13.56 -9.70 15.03
CA THR A 150 13.14 -10.77 15.94
C THR A 150 13.39 -12.17 15.37
N PRO A 151 13.43 -13.23 16.21
CA PRO A 151 13.52 -14.62 15.73
C PRO A 151 12.37 -14.97 14.76
N PHE A 152 11.14 -14.54 15.08
CA PHE A 152 9.98 -14.76 14.22
C PHE A 152 10.14 -14.09 12.85
N LEU A 153 10.58 -12.84 12.79
CA LEU A 153 10.72 -12.11 11.52
C LEU A 153 11.76 -12.75 10.62
N ARG A 154 12.90 -13.22 11.18
CA ARG A 154 13.89 -13.99 10.44
C ARG A 154 13.35 -15.31 9.90
N ALA A 155 12.61 -16.05 10.73
CA ALA A 155 12.00 -17.31 10.34
C ALA A 155 10.91 -17.10 9.26
N TYR A 156 10.08 -16.06 9.41
CA TYR A 156 9.05 -15.69 8.44
C TYR A 156 9.65 -15.22 7.10
N GLU A 157 10.73 -14.45 7.14
CA GLU A 157 11.46 -14.05 5.92
C GLU A 157 12.04 -15.27 5.19
N ALA A 158 12.69 -16.18 5.90
CA ALA A 158 13.20 -17.42 5.32
C ALA A 158 12.08 -18.29 4.73
N PHE A 159 10.92 -18.35 5.42
CA PHE A 159 9.74 -19.06 4.96
C PHE A 159 9.19 -18.47 3.65
N ILE A 160 9.07 -17.14 3.55
CA ILE A 160 8.62 -16.45 2.33
C ILE A 160 9.61 -16.69 1.18
N ARG A 161 10.93 -16.62 1.43
CA ARG A 161 11.95 -16.89 0.41
C ARG A 161 11.88 -18.32 -0.12
N LYS A 162 11.62 -19.29 0.75
CA LYS A 162 11.47 -20.70 0.40
C LYS A 162 10.25 -20.97 -0.49
N HIS A 163 9.10 -20.36 -0.16
CA HIS A 163 7.81 -20.70 -0.77
C HIS A 163 7.31 -19.67 -1.79
N GLY A 164 7.79 -18.44 -1.77
CA GLY A 164 7.42 -17.41 -2.74
C GLY A 164 7.89 -17.73 -4.16
N VAL A 165 7.14 -17.28 -5.15
CA VAL A 165 7.43 -17.58 -6.57
C VAL A 165 8.30 -16.51 -7.24
N ASP A 166 8.18 -15.24 -6.81
CA ASP A 166 8.91 -14.10 -7.36
C ASP A 166 9.31 -13.06 -6.29
N TYR A 167 9.43 -13.52 -5.04
CA TYR A 167 9.66 -12.66 -3.88
C TYR A 167 10.93 -11.80 -4.02
N GLU A 168 12.04 -12.40 -4.45
CA GLU A 168 13.32 -11.67 -4.65
C GLU A 168 13.18 -10.56 -5.70
N GLN A 169 12.41 -10.79 -6.75
CA GLN A 169 12.18 -9.80 -7.81
C GLN A 169 11.28 -8.65 -7.33
N VAL A 170 10.35 -8.94 -6.42
CA VAL A 170 9.46 -7.93 -5.84
C VAL A 170 10.18 -7.14 -4.74
N SER A 171 10.99 -7.79 -3.88
CA SER A 171 11.72 -7.13 -2.80
C SER A 171 12.82 -6.19 -3.33
N HIS A 172 13.56 -6.59 -4.37
CA HIS A 172 14.57 -5.73 -5.00
C HIS A 172 13.97 -4.48 -5.66
N LYS A 173 12.70 -4.51 -6.09
CA LYS A 173 12.01 -3.33 -6.61
C LYS A 173 11.84 -2.23 -5.56
N TYR A 174 11.73 -2.57 -4.28
CA TYR A 174 11.62 -1.55 -3.22
C TYR A 174 12.94 -0.81 -2.99
N LEU A 175 14.08 -1.51 -3.06
CA LEU A 175 15.41 -0.89 -2.91
C LEU A 175 15.83 -0.06 -4.14
N ALA A 176 15.39 -0.46 -5.34
CA ALA A 176 15.65 0.27 -6.58
C ALA A 176 14.79 1.56 -6.72
N ASN A 177 13.81 1.77 -5.84
CA ASN A 177 12.82 2.83 -5.98
C ASN A 177 13.23 4.18 -5.39
N TYR A 178 14.31 4.29 -4.58
CA TYR A 178 14.66 5.59 -3.98
C TYR A 178 15.10 6.60 -5.05
N ALA A 179 15.91 6.19 -6.02
CA ALA A 179 16.28 7.04 -7.14
C ALA A 179 15.08 7.44 -8.02
N ALA A 180 14.11 6.52 -8.17
CA ALA A 180 12.86 6.83 -8.86
C ALA A 180 11.99 7.83 -8.08
N LEU A 181 12.00 7.75 -6.74
CA LEU A 181 11.33 8.72 -5.87
C LEU A 181 11.98 10.09 -5.96
N GLU A 182 13.32 10.19 -5.87
CA GLU A 182 14.02 11.45 -6.04
C GLU A 182 13.74 12.08 -7.41
N SER A 183 13.80 11.28 -8.48
CA SER A 183 13.46 11.74 -9.83
C SER A 183 12.01 12.17 -9.97
N PHE A 184 11.09 11.51 -9.28
CA PHE A 184 9.65 11.82 -9.31
C PHE A 184 9.35 13.18 -8.66
N PHE A 185 10.03 13.54 -7.57
CA PHE A 185 9.84 14.83 -6.90
C PHE A 185 10.70 15.95 -7.49
N ALA A 186 11.77 15.64 -8.23
CA ALA A 186 12.67 16.64 -8.76
C ALA A 186 11.93 17.73 -9.60
N PRO A 187 12.35 19.02 -9.52
CA PRO A 187 13.48 19.56 -8.77
C PRO A 187 13.18 19.84 -7.30
N SER A 188 11.94 19.66 -6.84
CA SER A 188 11.55 19.92 -5.45
C SER A 188 12.17 18.89 -4.49
N PRO A 189 12.54 19.29 -3.28
CA PRO A 189 13.09 18.35 -2.31
C PRO A 189 12.02 17.36 -1.82
N ILE A 190 12.39 16.07 -1.79
CA ILE A 190 11.61 15.04 -1.12
C ILE A 190 11.93 15.05 0.38
N ARG A 191 10.91 14.91 1.21
CA ARG A 191 11.00 14.79 2.66
C ARG A 191 10.50 13.42 3.09
N LEU A 192 11.01 12.91 4.22
CA LEU A 192 10.65 11.61 4.78
C LEU A 192 10.29 11.75 6.25
N ILE A 193 9.14 11.18 6.62
CA ILE A 193 8.79 10.85 8.00
C ILE A 193 8.74 9.33 8.11
N GLN A 194 9.31 8.78 9.16
CA GLN A 194 9.29 7.34 9.45
C GLN A 194 8.62 7.12 10.80
N GLN A 195 7.71 6.15 10.85
CA GLN A 195 6.95 5.79 12.03
C GLN A 195 6.93 4.28 12.19
N HIS A 196 7.06 3.82 13.43
CA HIS A 196 6.91 2.41 13.74
C HIS A 196 5.44 1.98 13.65
N ASN A 197 5.19 0.80 13.12
CA ASN A 197 3.87 0.16 13.03
C ASN A 197 4.03 -1.34 13.26
N HIS A 198 2.98 -2.01 13.72
CA HIS A 198 3.00 -3.44 13.93
C HIS A 198 1.63 -4.09 13.64
N GLN A 199 1.66 -5.39 13.43
CA GLN A 199 0.45 -6.19 13.25
C GLN A 199 0.54 -7.45 14.10
N ARG A 200 -0.29 -7.55 15.14
CA ARG A 200 -0.39 -8.74 15.98
C ARG A 200 -1.41 -9.70 15.36
N LEU A 201 -1.00 -10.93 15.10
CA LEU A 201 -1.76 -11.92 14.33
C LEU A 201 -1.84 -13.24 15.08
N ASP A 202 -3.04 -13.78 15.18
CA ASP A 202 -3.26 -15.20 15.46
C ASP A 202 -2.90 -16.06 14.23
N TYR A 203 -3.09 -17.36 14.31
CA TYR A 203 -2.77 -18.26 13.21
C TYR A 203 -3.56 -17.94 11.92
N ASP A 204 -4.85 -17.68 12.03
CA ASP A 204 -5.71 -17.37 10.88
C ASP A 204 -5.35 -16.01 10.27
N GLY A 205 -5.01 -15.04 11.12
CA GLY A 205 -4.49 -13.74 10.71
C GLY A 205 -3.16 -13.86 9.95
N LEU A 206 -2.20 -14.63 10.47
CA LEU A 206 -0.92 -14.88 9.80
C LEU A 206 -1.11 -15.58 8.45
N ARG A 207 -1.96 -16.61 8.42
CA ARG A 207 -2.32 -17.34 7.20
C ARG A 207 -2.94 -16.40 6.17
N GLY A 208 -3.93 -15.60 6.57
CA GLY A 208 -4.59 -14.63 5.70
C GLY A 208 -3.62 -13.54 5.19
N ARG A 209 -2.77 -13.02 6.08
CA ARG A 209 -1.73 -12.05 5.74
C ARG A 209 -0.75 -12.61 4.69
N LEU A 210 -0.33 -13.87 4.86
CA LEU A 210 0.53 -14.57 3.90
C LEU A 210 -0.16 -14.68 2.54
N LEU A 211 -1.39 -15.22 2.50
CA LEU A 211 -2.16 -15.45 1.27
C LEU A 211 -2.55 -14.17 0.53
N SER A 212 -2.65 -13.02 1.23
CA SER A 212 -2.88 -11.70 0.62
C SER A 212 -1.70 -11.19 -0.19
N SER A 213 -0.52 -11.82 -0.06
CA SER A 213 0.71 -11.36 -0.72
C SER A 213 0.80 -11.87 -2.17
N SER A 214 1.12 -10.96 -3.10
CA SER A 214 1.10 -11.24 -4.54
C SER A 214 2.13 -12.29 -4.99
N TYR A 215 3.20 -12.44 -4.24
CA TYR A 215 4.30 -13.38 -4.49
C TYR A 215 4.05 -14.79 -3.90
N ILE A 216 2.94 -15.02 -3.23
CA ILE A 216 2.61 -16.32 -2.65
C ILE A 216 1.77 -17.14 -3.64
N PRO A 217 2.17 -18.41 -3.91
CA PRO A 217 1.38 -19.30 -4.75
C PRO A 217 0.02 -19.61 -4.10
N LYS A 218 -1.01 -19.84 -4.91
CA LYS A 218 -2.37 -20.18 -4.43
C LYS A 218 -2.71 -21.65 -4.60
N THR A 219 -1.95 -22.38 -5.42
CA THR A 219 -2.20 -23.78 -5.76
C THR A 219 -0.89 -24.50 -6.07
N GLY A 220 -0.95 -25.83 -6.16
CA GLY A 220 0.18 -26.69 -6.53
C GLY A 220 1.06 -27.10 -5.36
N GLU A 221 2.06 -27.94 -5.65
CA GLU A 221 2.91 -28.57 -4.63
C GLU A 221 3.58 -27.57 -3.66
N ARG A 222 4.03 -26.43 -4.19
CA ARG A 222 4.67 -25.38 -3.37
C ARG A 222 3.68 -24.75 -2.39
N PHE A 223 2.44 -24.53 -2.81
CA PHE A 223 1.36 -24.06 -1.93
C PHE A 223 1.06 -25.08 -0.84
N GLU A 224 0.91 -26.35 -1.20
CA GLU A 224 0.63 -27.43 -0.27
C GLU A 224 1.76 -27.62 0.76
N ALA A 225 3.02 -27.56 0.31
CA ALA A 225 4.19 -27.60 1.19
C ALA A 225 4.19 -26.43 2.17
N MET A 226 3.94 -25.23 1.67
CA MET A 226 3.82 -24.02 2.48
C MET A 226 2.74 -24.16 3.55
N MET A 227 1.55 -24.65 3.17
CA MET A 227 0.43 -24.82 4.10
C MET A 227 0.65 -25.92 5.15
N ARG A 228 1.47 -26.94 4.84
CA ARG A 228 1.90 -27.94 5.84
C ARG A 228 2.91 -27.41 6.84
N GLU A 229 3.80 -26.50 6.42
CA GLU A 229 4.86 -25.97 7.27
C GLU A 229 4.44 -24.74 8.09
N LEU A 230 3.42 -23.99 7.66
CA LEU A 230 2.98 -22.76 8.31
C LEU A 230 2.56 -22.96 9.80
N PRO A 231 1.84 -24.06 10.18
CA PRO A 231 1.51 -24.30 11.58
C PRO A 231 2.74 -24.46 12.48
N GLN A 232 3.80 -25.10 11.98
CA GLN A 232 5.05 -25.26 12.72
C GLN A 232 5.74 -23.90 12.91
N LEU A 233 5.87 -23.11 11.84
CA LEU A 233 6.43 -21.74 11.92
C LEU A 233 5.70 -20.92 12.98
N PHE A 234 4.36 -20.97 12.98
CA PHE A 234 3.55 -20.25 13.96
C PHE A 234 3.78 -20.79 15.38
N GLY A 235 3.68 -22.11 15.57
CA GLY A 235 3.81 -22.74 16.88
C GLY A 235 5.14 -22.50 17.57
N GLU A 236 6.25 -22.49 16.81
CA GLU A 236 7.60 -22.26 17.33
C GLU A 236 7.88 -20.78 17.70
N ASN A 237 7.09 -19.84 17.18
CA ASN A 237 7.37 -18.40 17.32
C ASN A 237 6.25 -17.60 18.01
N GLN A 238 5.12 -18.21 18.29
CA GLN A 238 3.98 -17.52 18.92
C GLN A 238 4.22 -17.26 20.41
N SER A 239 3.65 -16.18 20.93
CA SER A 239 3.48 -15.90 22.35
C SER A 239 2.00 -15.55 22.59
N ASP A 240 1.38 -16.21 23.57
CA ASP A 240 -0.05 -16.05 23.88
C ASP A 240 -0.97 -16.18 22.66
N GLY A 241 -0.67 -17.18 21.79
CA GLY A 241 -1.45 -17.46 20.59
C GLY A 241 -1.29 -16.45 19.45
N HIS A 242 -0.24 -15.60 19.47
CA HIS A 242 -0.02 -14.58 18.47
C HIS A 242 1.46 -14.47 18.05
N VAL A 243 1.66 -13.97 16.84
CA VAL A 243 2.95 -13.48 16.34
C VAL A 243 2.82 -12.02 15.96
N THR A 244 3.92 -11.27 15.94
CA THR A 244 3.92 -9.85 15.58
C THR A 244 4.79 -9.60 14.36
N LEU A 245 4.20 -9.00 13.32
CA LEU A 245 4.92 -8.43 12.19
C LEU A 245 5.18 -6.95 12.48
N GLU A 246 6.45 -6.56 12.40
CA GLU A 246 6.88 -5.18 12.60
C GLU A 246 7.07 -4.50 11.25
N TYR A 247 6.78 -3.20 11.19
CA TYR A 247 6.86 -2.39 9.98
C TYR A 247 7.41 -1.00 10.31
N ASP A 248 8.16 -0.45 9.36
CA ASP A 248 8.40 0.98 9.27
C ASP A 248 7.41 1.58 8.26
N THR A 249 6.54 2.45 8.72
CA THR A 249 5.71 3.27 7.84
C THR A 249 6.51 4.48 7.40
N LYS A 250 6.88 4.51 6.12
CA LYS A 250 7.62 5.61 5.49
C LYS A 250 6.65 6.51 4.73
N ILE A 251 6.69 7.79 5.03
CA ILE A 251 5.85 8.83 4.43
C ILE A 251 6.78 9.77 3.68
N TYR A 252 6.84 9.62 2.35
CA TYR A 252 7.57 10.51 1.46
C TYR A 252 6.63 11.61 0.99
N TYR A 253 7.04 12.88 1.10
CA TYR A 253 6.17 14.00 0.72
C TYR A 253 6.95 15.18 0.16
N GLY A 254 6.28 15.92 -0.70
CA GLY A 254 6.84 17.10 -1.35
C GLY A 254 5.82 17.78 -2.26
N HIS A 255 6.25 18.83 -2.91
CA HIS A 255 5.49 19.47 -3.98
C HIS A 255 5.99 18.95 -5.34
N LEU A 256 5.10 18.92 -6.33
CA LEU A 256 5.47 18.67 -7.72
C LEU A 256 5.39 20.00 -8.50
N GLU A 257 6.49 20.40 -9.08
CA GLU A 257 6.52 21.52 -10.03
C GLU A 257 6.04 21.05 -11.40
N ARG A 258 5.29 21.89 -12.10
CA ARG A 258 4.82 21.66 -13.47
C ARG A 258 5.90 21.86 -14.52
#